data_3388e8ac46a9a729643904c87276e735
#
_entry.id   3388e8ac46a9a729643904c87276e735
#
_cell.length_a   1.000
_cell.length_b   1.000
_cell.length_c   1.000
_cell.angle_alpha   90.00
_cell.angle_beta   90.00
_cell.angle_gamma   90.00
#
_symmetry.space_group_name_H-M   'P 1'
#
loop_
_entity.id
_entity.type
_entity.pdbx_description
1 polymer ?
#
loop_
_entity_poly.entity_id
_entity_poly.type
_entity_poly.pdbx_seq_one_letter_code
_entity_poly.pdbx_strand_id
1 'polypeptide(L)'
;RRSPYSYGQGSPGLIRIRNGNRESPFRLNLFGPAKNPAWTLRQYGTVLGTGRILTELQDGRKLVVDSDPSKMEITEYTTDNEFVASRYDCSDFATERILLLPPGECTLYLRDDNGVITGTAEVAKLV
;
A
#
# COMPACT_ATOMS: atom_id res chain seq x y z
N ARG A 1 5.42 -9.21 -14.23
CA ARG A 1 5.33 -10.30 -13.27
C ARG A 1 5.60 -9.81 -11.85
N ARG A 2 4.73 -10.19 -10.95
CA ARG A 2 4.87 -9.77 -9.56
C ARG A 2 5.86 -10.67 -8.83
N SER A 3 6.70 -10.05 -8.01
CA SER A 3 7.64 -10.79 -7.18
C SER A 3 6.89 -11.66 -6.17
N PRO A 4 7.39 -12.89 -5.88
CA PRO A 4 6.83 -13.67 -4.78
C PRO A 4 7.21 -13.14 -3.41
N TYR A 5 8.14 -12.19 -3.32
CA TYR A 5 8.56 -11.64 -2.04
C TYR A 5 7.53 -10.67 -1.51
N SER A 6 7.11 -10.91 -0.28
CA SER A 6 6.25 -10.02 0.46
C SER A 6 7.09 -9.36 1.55
N TYR A 7 7.07 -8.03 1.61
CA TYR A 7 7.84 -7.31 2.60
C TYR A 7 6.94 -7.03 3.80
N GLY A 8 7.14 -7.79 4.86
CA GLY A 8 6.48 -7.55 6.12
C GLY A 8 7.16 -6.42 6.88
N GLN A 9 6.48 -5.89 7.85
CA GLN A 9 7.03 -4.84 8.70
C GLN A 9 7.88 -5.43 9.82
N GLY A 10 9.02 -4.81 10.08
CA GLY A 10 9.77 -5.07 11.29
C GLY A 10 9.19 -4.32 12.49
N SER A 11 8.47 -3.21 12.23
CA SER A 11 7.80 -2.39 13.22
C SER A 11 6.42 -2.02 12.71
N PRO A 12 5.42 -1.85 13.59
CA PRO A 12 4.09 -1.42 13.15
C PRO A 12 4.17 -0.13 12.35
N GLY A 13 3.44 -0.07 11.25
CA GLY A 13 3.35 1.14 10.44
C GLY A 13 4.56 1.42 9.57
N LEU A 14 5.52 0.51 9.48
CA LEU A 14 6.75 0.75 8.73
C LEU A 14 7.09 -0.46 7.87
N ILE A 15 7.26 -0.24 6.58
CA ILE A 15 7.71 -1.27 5.64
C ILE A 15 8.95 -0.75 4.92
N ARG A 16 10.06 -1.46 5.05
CA ARG A 16 11.27 -1.16 4.29
C ARG A 16 11.31 -2.04 3.06
N ILE A 17 11.51 -1.42 1.90
CA ILE A 17 11.49 -2.11 0.62
C ILE A 17 12.80 -1.80 -0.09
N ARG A 18 13.45 -2.86 -0.58
CA ARG A 18 14.58 -2.72 -1.48
C ARG A 18 14.11 -3.11 -2.87
N ASN A 19 13.95 -2.11 -3.72
CA ASN A 19 13.62 -2.32 -5.12
C ASN A 19 14.90 -2.48 -5.92
N GLY A 20 14.78 -3.04 -7.14
CA GLY A 20 15.94 -3.21 -8.02
C GLY A 20 16.34 -1.90 -8.71
N ASN A 21 16.73 -2.00 -9.97
CA ASN A 21 17.27 -0.87 -10.72
C ASN A 21 16.23 -0.08 -11.49
N ARG A 22 14.96 -0.42 -11.35
CA ARG A 22 13.88 0.21 -12.12
C ARG A 22 12.74 0.58 -11.20
N GLU A 23 11.99 1.59 -11.61
CA GLU A 23 10.69 1.84 -11.00
C GLU A 23 9.80 0.63 -11.20
N SER A 24 9.03 0.29 -10.18
CA SER A 24 8.20 -0.92 -10.20
C SER A 24 6.84 -0.65 -9.57
N PRO A 25 5.76 -1.20 -10.14
CA PRO A 25 4.47 -1.18 -9.47
C PRO A 25 4.53 -2.01 -8.19
N PHE A 26 3.60 -1.73 -7.29
CA PHE A 26 3.55 -2.45 -6.02
C PHE A 26 2.11 -2.80 -5.68
N ARG A 27 1.97 -3.80 -4.83
CA ARG A 27 0.70 -4.18 -4.25
C ARG A 27 0.79 -4.01 -2.75
N LEU A 28 -0.07 -3.17 -2.21
CA LEU A 28 -0.07 -2.85 -0.79
C LEU A 28 -1.31 -3.46 -0.15
N ASN A 29 -1.11 -4.17 0.96
CA ASN A 29 -2.20 -4.71 1.76
C ASN A 29 -2.23 -3.95 3.08
N LEU A 30 -3.34 -3.28 3.37
CA LEU A 30 -3.54 -2.55 4.61
C LEU A 30 -4.57 -3.28 5.44
N PHE A 31 -4.22 -3.64 6.67
CA PHE A 31 -5.09 -4.46 7.52
C PHE A 31 -5.90 -3.60 8.48
N GLY A 32 -7.18 -3.98 8.65
CA GLY A 32 -8.04 -3.40 9.66
C GLY A 32 -7.77 -3.94 11.07
N PRO A 33 -8.34 -3.28 12.08
CA PRO A 33 -9.21 -2.12 11.95
C PRO A 33 -8.44 -0.85 11.57
N ALA A 34 -9.03 -0.04 10.72
CA ALA A 34 -8.41 1.21 10.27
C ALA A 34 -9.48 2.19 9.81
N LYS A 35 -9.27 3.47 10.09
CA LYS A 35 -10.16 4.52 9.64
C LYS A 35 -9.40 5.46 8.71
N ASN A 36 -9.82 5.52 7.45
CA ASN A 36 -9.17 6.32 6.41
C ASN A 36 -7.68 5.95 6.28
N PRO A 37 -7.37 4.69 5.94
CA PRO A 37 -5.99 4.24 5.86
C PRO A 37 -5.19 5.05 4.84
N ALA A 38 -3.95 5.33 5.17
CA ALA A 38 -3.06 6.15 4.36
C ALA A 38 -1.66 5.57 4.36
N TRP A 39 -0.91 5.92 3.33
CA TRP A 39 0.49 5.55 3.23
C TRP A 39 1.33 6.73 2.74
N THR A 40 2.59 6.75 3.15
CA THR A 40 3.55 7.76 2.74
C THR A 40 4.83 7.06 2.31
N LEU A 41 5.28 7.36 1.10
CA LEU A 41 6.53 6.81 0.57
C LEU A 41 7.66 7.81 0.79
N ARG A 42 8.75 7.36 1.39
CA ARG A 42 9.95 8.17 1.59
C ARG A 42 11.18 7.47 1.04
N GLN A 43 12.10 8.26 0.53
CA GLN A 43 13.40 7.79 0.11
C GLN A 43 14.43 8.86 0.48
N TYR A 44 15.48 8.44 1.19
CA TYR A 44 16.56 9.33 1.63
C TYR A 44 16.06 10.59 2.35
N GLY A 45 15.04 10.42 3.20
CA GLY A 45 14.48 11.52 3.97
C GLY A 45 13.49 12.40 3.23
N THR A 46 13.24 12.14 1.96
CA THR A 46 12.32 12.92 1.14
C THR A 46 11.01 12.17 0.94
N VAL A 47 9.89 12.86 1.15
CA VAL A 47 8.56 12.32 0.84
C VAL A 47 8.38 12.34 -0.67
N LEU A 48 8.17 11.16 -1.26
CA LEU A 48 7.96 11.04 -2.70
C LEU A 48 6.49 11.08 -3.07
N GLY A 49 5.61 10.69 -2.16
CA GLY A 49 4.19 10.72 -2.40
C GLY A 49 3.41 10.13 -1.25
N THR A 50 2.11 10.37 -1.25
CA THR A 50 1.18 9.88 -0.23
C THR A 50 -0.10 9.38 -0.90
N GLY A 51 -0.85 8.57 -0.19
CA GLY A 51 -2.18 8.17 -0.62
C GLY A 51 -3.06 7.97 0.59
N ARG A 52 -4.36 8.17 0.39
CA ARG A 52 -5.36 7.95 1.43
C ARG A 52 -6.64 7.44 0.80
N ILE A 53 -7.25 6.47 1.46
CA ILE A 53 -8.54 5.95 1.04
C ILE A 53 -9.54 6.25 2.13
N LEU A 54 -10.62 6.96 1.78
CA LEU A 54 -11.62 7.43 2.73
C LEU A 54 -12.64 6.31 2.97
N THR A 55 -12.28 5.36 3.81
CA THR A 55 -13.12 4.24 4.17
C THR A 55 -12.75 3.74 5.55
N GLU A 56 -13.63 2.98 6.16
CA GLU A 56 -13.36 2.35 7.44
C GLU A 56 -13.25 0.84 7.23
N LEU A 57 -12.10 0.28 7.62
CA LEU A 57 -11.86 -1.15 7.60
C LEU A 57 -12.16 -1.71 8.98
N GLN A 58 -13.00 -2.72 9.02
CA GLN A 58 -13.28 -3.46 10.26
C GLN A 58 -12.19 -4.49 10.51
N ASP A 59 -12.17 -5.04 11.72
CA ASP A 59 -11.30 -6.16 12.03
C ASP A 59 -11.68 -7.34 11.10
N GLY A 60 -10.65 -8.05 10.63
CA GLY A 60 -10.86 -9.14 9.66
C GLY A 60 -10.98 -8.66 8.21
N ARG A 61 -10.69 -7.41 7.95
CA ARG A 61 -10.73 -6.84 6.60
C ARG A 61 -9.36 -6.32 6.20
N LYS A 62 -9.11 -6.29 4.90
CA LYS A 62 -7.91 -5.67 4.34
C LYS A 62 -8.26 -4.84 3.12
N LEU A 63 -7.48 -3.82 2.88
CA LEU A 63 -7.57 -3.01 1.67
C LEU A 63 -6.37 -3.32 0.79
N VAL A 64 -6.64 -3.71 -0.45
CA VAL A 64 -5.59 -3.98 -1.43
C VAL A 64 -5.50 -2.80 -2.37
N VAL A 65 -4.31 -2.21 -2.44
CA VAL A 65 -3.99 -1.12 -3.36
C VAL A 65 -2.93 -1.64 -4.32
N ASP A 66 -3.32 -1.87 -5.57
CA ASP A 66 -2.42 -2.37 -6.60
C ASP A 66 -2.19 -1.29 -7.64
N SER A 67 -0.94 -0.91 -7.81
CA SER A 67 -0.56 0.16 -8.73
C SER A 67 -0.13 -0.35 -10.11
N ASP A 68 -0.20 -1.65 -10.35
CA ASP A 68 0.10 -2.22 -11.66
C ASP A 68 -0.88 -1.65 -12.70
N PRO A 69 -0.39 -0.96 -13.75
CA PRO A 69 -1.30 -0.35 -14.73
C PRO A 69 -2.25 -1.34 -15.41
N SER A 70 -1.87 -2.62 -15.49
CA SER A 70 -2.73 -3.64 -16.11
C SER A 70 -3.77 -4.19 -15.14
N LYS A 71 -3.63 -3.93 -13.84
CA LYS A 71 -4.50 -4.49 -12.81
C LYS A 71 -4.79 -3.49 -11.70
N MET A 72 -4.75 -2.21 -11.98
CA MET A 72 -4.94 -1.20 -10.96
C MET A 72 -6.25 -1.44 -10.20
N GLU A 73 -6.15 -1.58 -8.87
CA GLU A 73 -7.31 -1.78 -8.04
C GLU A 73 -7.13 -1.14 -6.66
N ILE A 74 -8.25 -0.74 -6.08
CA ILE A 74 -8.35 -0.35 -4.68
C ILE A 74 -9.59 -1.08 -4.19
N THR A 75 -9.40 -2.19 -3.50
CA THR A 75 -10.49 -3.12 -3.19
C THR A 75 -10.39 -3.61 -1.76
N GLU A 76 -11.53 -3.67 -1.09
CA GLU A 76 -11.63 -4.26 0.23
C GLU A 76 -11.94 -5.75 0.11
N TYR A 77 -11.16 -6.58 0.82
CA TYR A 77 -11.37 -8.02 0.94
C TYR A 77 -11.43 -8.40 2.41
N THR A 78 -11.98 -9.58 2.68
CA THR A 78 -11.73 -10.19 3.98
C THR A 78 -10.28 -10.67 4.04
N THR A 79 -9.78 -10.97 5.25
CA THR A 79 -8.43 -11.53 5.37
C THR A 79 -8.31 -12.91 4.71
N ASP A 80 -9.43 -13.55 4.42
CA ASP A 80 -9.48 -14.81 3.67
C ASP A 80 -9.59 -14.60 2.15
N ASN A 81 -9.39 -13.37 1.68
CA ASN A 81 -9.40 -12.99 0.27
C ASN A 81 -10.79 -13.05 -0.39
N GLU A 82 -11.84 -12.92 0.37
CA GLU A 82 -13.18 -12.79 -0.18
C GLU A 82 -13.48 -11.33 -0.51
N PHE A 83 -13.99 -11.08 -1.69
CA PHE A 83 -14.33 -9.75 -2.14
C PHE A 83 -15.42 -9.13 -1.27
N VAL A 84 -15.22 -7.89 -0.83
CA VAL A 84 -16.22 -7.12 -0.11
C VAL A 84 -16.76 -5.99 -0.97
N ALA A 85 -15.90 -5.08 -1.41
CA ALA A 85 -16.34 -3.94 -2.21
C ALA A 85 -15.14 -3.26 -2.88
N SER A 86 -15.38 -2.65 -4.03
CA SER A 86 -14.42 -1.75 -4.63
C SER A 86 -14.40 -0.44 -3.82
N ARG A 87 -13.21 0.05 -3.52
CA ARG A 87 -13.03 1.33 -2.81
C ARG A 87 -12.31 2.38 -3.67
N TYR A 88 -12.28 2.14 -4.97
CA TYR A 88 -11.62 3.07 -5.89
C TYR A 88 -12.19 4.49 -5.77
N ASP A 89 -13.50 4.60 -5.65
CA ASP A 89 -14.18 5.89 -5.53
C ASP A 89 -13.98 6.55 -4.16
N CYS A 90 -13.39 5.84 -3.21
CA CYS A 90 -13.08 6.38 -1.88
C CYS A 90 -11.70 7.01 -1.82
N SER A 91 -10.97 7.04 -2.92
CA SER A 91 -9.64 7.63 -2.98
C SER A 91 -9.72 9.13 -2.68
N ASP A 92 -8.84 9.61 -1.81
CA ASP A 92 -8.73 11.03 -1.50
C ASP A 92 -7.88 11.69 -2.58
N PHE A 93 -8.54 12.39 -3.48
CA PHE A 93 -7.86 13.03 -4.61
C PHE A 93 -7.06 14.26 -4.21
N ALA A 94 -7.16 14.69 -2.95
CA ALA A 94 -6.32 15.76 -2.43
C ALA A 94 -4.89 15.29 -2.13
N THR A 95 -4.65 13.97 -2.10
CA THR A 95 -3.32 13.41 -1.90
C THR A 95 -2.75 12.89 -3.22
N GLU A 96 -1.43 13.00 -3.38
CA GLU A 96 -0.78 12.41 -4.54
C GLU A 96 -0.68 10.90 -4.36
N ARG A 97 -1.17 10.16 -5.33
CA ARG A 97 -1.05 8.71 -5.30
C ARG A 97 0.29 8.27 -5.84
N ILE A 98 0.89 7.33 -5.14
CA ILE A 98 2.13 6.71 -5.59
C ILE A 98 1.76 5.61 -6.58
N LEU A 99 2.25 5.72 -7.79
CA LEU A 99 1.99 4.71 -8.81
C LEU A 99 3.14 3.72 -8.94
N LEU A 100 4.37 4.16 -8.69
CA LEU A 100 5.55 3.32 -8.84
C LEU A 100 6.50 3.54 -7.68
N LEU A 101 7.13 2.45 -7.24
CA LEU A 101 8.22 2.52 -6.28
C LEU A 101 9.51 2.90 -7.02
N PRO A 102 10.34 3.80 -6.46
CA PRO A 102 11.60 4.17 -7.08
C PRO A 102 12.60 3.01 -6.99
N PRO A 103 13.66 3.04 -7.81
CA PRO A 103 14.74 2.09 -7.61
C PRO A 103 15.46 2.33 -6.29
N GLY A 104 16.07 1.28 -5.77
CA GLY A 104 16.80 1.36 -4.53
C GLY A 104 15.94 1.12 -3.30
N GLU A 105 16.44 1.56 -2.16
CA GLU A 105 15.76 1.35 -0.88
C GLU A 105 14.79 2.50 -0.60
N CYS A 106 13.59 2.16 -0.16
CA CYS A 106 12.59 3.15 0.23
C CYS A 106 11.79 2.63 1.41
N THR A 107 10.99 3.50 2.02
CA THR A 107 10.23 3.18 3.21
C THR A 107 8.78 3.64 3.03
N LEU A 108 7.85 2.75 3.35
CA LEU A 108 6.42 3.08 3.41
C LEU A 108 6.00 3.21 4.86
N TYR A 109 5.35 4.31 5.18
CA TYR A 109 4.73 4.55 6.48
C TYR A 109 3.24 4.36 6.33
N LEU A 110 2.67 3.52 7.19
CA LEU A 110 1.25 3.16 7.14
C LEU A 110 0.54 3.75 8.35
N ARG A 111 -0.47 4.55 8.10
CA ARG A 111 -1.23 5.22 9.15
C ARG A 111 -2.70 5.29 8.80
N ASP A 112 -3.51 5.56 9.83
CA ASP A 112 -4.90 5.95 9.68
C ASP A 112 -5.17 7.19 10.55
N ASP A 113 -6.43 7.57 10.72
CA ASP A 113 -6.78 8.74 11.53
C ASP A 113 -6.44 8.57 13.01
N ASN A 114 -6.26 7.34 13.47
CA ASN A 114 -6.04 7.03 14.88
C ASN A 114 -4.58 6.68 15.21
N GLY A 115 -3.74 6.51 14.21
CA GLY A 115 -2.33 6.18 14.46
C GLY A 115 -1.75 5.25 13.41
N VAL A 116 -0.86 4.35 13.83
CA VAL A 116 -0.21 3.42 12.93
C VAL A 116 -1.08 2.20 12.67
N ILE A 117 -1.00 1.67 11.47
CA ILE A 117 -1.69 0.44 11.06
C ILE A 117 -0.67 -0.54 10.51
N THR A 118 -1.08 -1.79 10.37
CA THR A 118 -0.20 -2.83 9.84
C THR A 118 -0.50 -3.09 8.38
N GLY A 119 0.49 -3.61 7.68
CA GLY A 119 0.32 -3.96 6.28
C GLY A 119 1.52 -4.70 5.73
N THR A 120 1.38 -5.14 4.49
CA THR A 120 2.46 -5.79 3.73
C THR A 120 2.52 -5.18 2.34
N ALA A 121 3.65 -5.31 1.68
CA ALA A 121 3.82 -4.84 0.32
C ALA A 121 4.51 -5.91 -0.53
N GLU A 122 4.09 -6.01 -1.78
CA GLU A 122 4.71 -6.87 -2.77
C GLU A 122 5.17 -5.99 -3.93
N VAL A 123 6.34 -6.29 -4.47
CA VAL A 123 6.93 -5.51 -5.55
C VAL A 123 6.92 -6.33 -6.82
N ALA A 124 6.49 -5.73 -7.91
CA ALA A 124 6.54 -6.37 -9.22
C ALA A 124 8.00 -6.51 -9.66
N LYS A 125 8.36 -7.70 -10.15
CA LYS A 125 9.66 -7.94 -10.75
C LYS A 125 9.53 -7.85 -12.25
N LEU A 126 10.35 -6.98 -12.83
CA LEU A 126 10.48 -6.91 -14.26
C LEU A 126 11.59 -7.88 -14.66
N VAL A 127 11.21 -8.91 -15.36
CA VAL A 127 12.14 -9.96 -15.80
C VAL A 127 12.45 -9.78 -17.27
#